data_b6f69ef1b71d065e0a43a15ffc023783
#
_entry.id   b6f69ef1b71d065e0a43a15ffc023783
#
_cell.length_a   1.000
_cell.length_b   1.000
_cell.length_c   1.000
_cell.angle_alpha   90.00
_cell.angle_beta   90.00
_cell.angle_gamma   90.00
#
_symmetry.space_group_name_H-M   'P 1'
#
loop_
_entity.id
_entity.type
_entity.pdbx_description
1 polymer ?
#
loop_
_entity_poly.entity_id
_entity_poly.type
_entity_poly.pdbx_seq_one_letter_code
_entity_poly.pdbx_strand_id
1 'polypeptide(L)'
;MRKHFFNFTWILMCMPVSLFAQTAATPYTAKANQTVQETLNFANRQDFEDARRGFIVTSDTPNIFMANGKTSYPLKDWEFLQNDSPATANPSLWRQSQLNSIHGLFEVIPGKVYQIRGFDLANMSFVRTDSGWIVIDVLTVEESAKAGYDLIKKHVGNFPIRAVILTHPHSDHYGGLQAIRQGAPNKDFEIIAPKGFLKAAQNENIMAGPAMARRATYMYGLQLTPDAQGFIGTGLGQTLAKGKNTLPHPTDEISQTGETRTIDGLQMEFVSAPESEAPVEIMIYFPQLKAFCTAEDMTHTMHNLLTLRGAKVRNGLLWSKYIDQVITRYGAHTDVVFSSHHWPMWGNKRILPYLEAQRDLYRYLHDQTLHLANQGYTPEEIAEAVKLPTSLDSLFHCRGYYGTVSHNVKSQYQMYFGWFDGNPAHLNPLPPTELGKKYVEALGGAAHVMEIAEKGYRAGEYRWVATLLDHLVFAEPENRAARKLLADTYMQLGYQAESGPWRNFYLTGSKDLTRNEKPYTPVLTNYQTISQMDTETLFDFCAIQINKNKAEGKEVVLNLHLTTQEKMPHSS
;
A
#
# COMPACT_ATOMS: atom_id res chain seq x y z
N MET A 1 -3.09 -57.43 -54.69
CA MET A 1 -2.62 -56.79 -53.48
C MET A 1 -3.08 -55.31 -53.50
N ARG A 2 -4.18 -54.98 -52.83
CA ARG A 2 -4.71 -53.62 -52.70
C ARG A 2 -4.31 -53.07 -51.35
N LYS A 3 -3.53 -52.00 -51.29
CA LYS A 3 -3.17 -51.26 -50.11
C LYS A 3 -4.29 -50.25 -49.81
N HIS A 4 -4.93 -50.41 -48.63
CA HIS A 4 -5.84 -49.38 -48.10
C HIS A 4 -5.04 -48.37 -47.29
N PHE A 5 -5.06 -47.09 -47.71
CA PHE A 5 -4.60 -45.95 -46.92
C PHE A 5 -5.76 -45.48 -46.04
N PHE A 6 -5.59 -45.55 -44.71
CA PHE A 6 -6.49 -44.90 -43.76
C PHE A 6 -6.00 -43.46 -43.53
N ASN A 7 -6.78 -42.50 -43.98
CA ASN A 7 -6.60 -41.11 -43.62
C ASN A 7 -7.19 -40.85 -42.23
N PHE A 8 -6.33 -40.56 -41.23
CA PHE A 8 -6.75 -40.08 -39.91
C PHE A 8 -6.85 -38.56 -39.99
N THR A 9 -8.07 -38.02 -40.08
CA THR A 9 -8.34 -36.58 -39.96
C THR A 9 -8.40 -36.24 -38.47
N TRP A 10 -7.40 -35.53 -37.97
CA TRP A 10 -7.42 -34.96 -36.62
C TRP A 10 -8.39 -33.79 -36.63
N ILE A 11 -9.56 -33.95 -35.99
CA ILE A 11 -10.44 -32.86 -35.67
C ILE A 11 -9.85 -32.16 -34.41
N LEU A 12 -9.18 -31.03 -34.61
CA LEU A 12 -8.81 -30.14 -33.52
C LEU A 12 -10.11 -29.55 -32.93
N MET A 13 -10.57 -30.13 -31.83
CA MET A 13 -11.62 -29.54 -31.00
C MET A 13 -11.03 -28.31 -30.32
N CYS A 14 -11.16 -27.11 -30.93
CA CYS A 14 -11.00 -25.87 -30.24
C CYS A 14 -12.10 -25.76 -29.18
N MET A 15 -11.77 -26.16 -27.94
CA MET A 15 -12.59 -25.74 -26.80
C MET A 15 -12.54 -24.20 -26.75
N PRO A 16 -13.69 -23.51 -26.75
CA PRO A 16 -13.69 -22.09 -26.49
C PRO A 16 -13.16 -21.89 -25.07
N VAL A 17 -11.99 -21.28 -24.94
CA VAL A 17 -11.59 -20.63 -23.70
C VAL A 17 -12.64 -19.55 -23.49
N SER A 18 -13.58 -19.77 -22.58
CA SER A 18 -14.51 -18.74 -22.13
C SER A 18 -13.66 -17.66 -21.45
N LEU A 19 -13.21 -16.71 -22.24
CA LEU A 19 -12.85 -15.40 -21.71
C LEU A 19 -14.11 -14.90 -21.00
N PHE A 20 -14.12 -14.93 -19.67
CA PHE A 20 -15.15 -14.23 -18.91
C PHE A 20 -15.06 -12.77 -19.31
N ALA A 21 -16.00 -12.32 -20.13
CA ALA A 21 -16.08 -10.93 -20.56
C ALA A 21 -16.26 -10.10 -19.28
N GLN A 22 -15.30 -9.23 -19.01
CA GLN A 22 -15.39 -8.30 -17.91
C GLN A 22 -16.62 -7.41 -18.12
N THR A 23 -17.36 -7.13 -17.04
CA THR A 23 -18.59 -6.34 -17.13
C THR A 23 -18.24 -4.88 -17.49
N ALA A 24 -18.90 -4.32 -18.49
CA ALA A 24 -18.72 -2.92 -18.88
C ALA A 24 -19.19 -1.96 -17.77
N ALA A 25 -18.65 -0.73 -17.77
CA ALA A 25 -19.19 0.33 -16.94
C ALA A 25 -20.65 0.63 -17.35
N THR A 26 -21.54 0.67 -16.36
CA THR A 26 -22.92 1.10 -16.60
C THR A 26 -23.00 2.60 -16.85
N PRO A 27 -24.12 3.13 -17.37
CA PRO A 27 -24.33 4.58 -17.51
C PRO A 27 -24.17 5.35 -16.20
N TYR A 28 -24.56 4.77 -15.05
CA TYR A 28 -24.39 5.39 -13.73
C TYR A 28 -22.91 5.49 -13.34
N THR A 29 -22.14 4.43 -13.56
CA THR A 29 -20.69 4.43 -13.31
C THR A 29 -19.98 5.41 -14.25
N ALA A 30 -20.30 5.42 -15.53
CA ALA A 30 -19.74 6.37 -16.50
C ALA A 30 -20.06 7.82 -16.09
N LYS A 31 -21.30 8.11 -15.65
CA LYS A 31 -21.69 9.44 -15.18
C LYS A 31 -20.96 9.85 -13.90
N ALA A 32 -20.80 8.95 -12.94
CA ALA A 32 -20.05 9.23 -11.71
C ALA A 32 -18.59 9.61 -12.04
N ASN A 33 -17.91 8.86 -12.90
CA ASN A 33 -16.55 9.16 -13.33
C ASN A 33 -16.46 10.45 -14.17
N GLN A 34 -17.44 10.72 -15.00
CA GLN A 34 -17.54 11.99 -15.74
C GLN A 34 -17.65 13.19 -14.77
N THR A 35 -18.44 13.08 -13.70
CA THR A 35 -18.56 14.15 -12.70
C THR A 35 -17.20 14.47 -12.06
N VAL A 36 -16.38 13.47 -11.75
CA VAL A 36 -15.02 13.70 -11.25
C VAL A 36 -14.16 14.43 -12.28
N GLN A 37 -14.28 14.06 -13.58
CA GLN A 37 -13.56 14.72 -14.67
C GLN A 37 -13.95 16.21 -14.81
N GLU A 38 -15.20 16.55 -14.55
CA GLU A 38 -15.72 17.92 -14.63
C GLU A 38 -15.37 18.80 -13.42
N THR A 39 -15.10 18.19 -12.24
CA THR A 39 -14.90 18.92 -10.99
C THR A 39 -13.44 19.21 -10.63
N LEU A 40 -12.50 18.39 -11.12
CA LEU A 40 -11.07 18.56 -10.84
C LEU A 40 -10.32 19.23 -12.00
N ASN A 41 -9.27 19.97 -11.66
CA ASN A 41 -8.46 20.69 -12.66
C ASN A 41 -7.43 19.79 -13.34
N PHE A 42 -7.88 18.88 -14.24
CA PHE A 42 -7.01 18.00 -15.01
C PHE A 42 -6.11 18.74 -16.02
N ALA A 43 -6.37 20.02 -16.30
CA ALA A 43 -5.50 20.84 -17.12
C ALA A 43 -4.18 21.20 -16.41
N ASN A 44 -4.15 21.13 -15.07
CA ASN A 44 -2.91 21.30 -14.32
C ASN A 44 -1.97 20.11 -14.53
N ARG A 45 -0.83 20.37 -15.19
CA ARG A 45 0.18 19.36 -15.53
C ARG A 45 1.43 19.43 -14.66
N GLN A 46 1.45 20.29 -13.63
CA GLN A 46 2.64 20.53 -12.82
C GLN A 46 3.21 19.24 -12.20
N ASP A 47 2.34 18.35 -11.70
CA ASP A 47 2.80 17.07 -11.14
C ASP A 47 3.51 16.19 -12.18
N PHE A 48 3.07 16.23 -13.45
CA PHE A 48 3.74 15.51 -14.53
C PHE A 48 5.09 16.11 -14.91
N GLU A 49 5.25 17.43 -14.79
CA GLU A 49 6.54 18.10 -14.95
C GLU A 49 7.48 17.72 -13.81
N ASP A 50 7.00 17.81 -12.56
CA ASP A 50 7.76 17.42 -11.38
C ASP A 50 8.15 15.93 -11.39
N ALA A 51 7.23 15.05 -11.77
CA ALA A 51 7.48 13.62 -11.85
C ALA A 51 8.53 13.24 -12.92
N ARG A 52 8.70 14.04 -13.96
CA ARG A 52 9.72 13.83 -15.00
C ARG A 52 11.00 14.61 -14.78
N ARG A 53 10.99 15.58 -13.88
CA ARG A 53 12.13 16.46 -13.65
C ARG A 53 13.35 15.66 -13.19
N GLY A 54 14.51 15.96 -13.78
CA GLY A 54 15.77 15.32 -13.47
C GLY A 54 15.91 13.87 -13.95
N PHE A 55 15.05 13.40 -14.86
CA PHE A 55 15.16 12.06 -15.45
C PHE A 55 16.52 11.87 -16.12
N ILE A 56 17.20 10.78 -15.76
CA ILE A 56 18.50 10.39 -16.34
C ILE A 56 18.32 9.17 -17.26
N VAL A 57 17.77 8.09 -16.72
CA VAL A 57 17.66 6.81 -17.44
C VAL A 57 16.67 5.88 -16.74
N THR A 58 16.11 4.94 -17.47
CA THR A 58 15.39 3.81 -16.90
C THR A 58 16.03 2.48 -17.31
N SER A 59 15.45 1.36 -16.88
CA SER A 59 15.93 0.02 -17.25
C SER A 59 15.72 -0.25 -18.74
N ASP A 60 16.72 -0.88 -19.36
CA ASP A 60 16.65 -1.36 -20.75
C ASP A 60 15.75 -2.62 -20.88
N THR A 61 15.40 -3.27 -19.76
CA THR A 61 14.55 -4.47 -19.74
C THR A 61 13.11 -4.13 -19.38
N PRO A 62 12.11 -4.85 -19.96
CA PRO A 62 10.70 -4.61 -19.68
C PRO A 62 10.30 -4.98 -18.24
N ASN A 63 11.08 -5.81 -17.57
CA ASN A 63 10.83 -6.31 -16.22
C ASN A 63 12.14 -6.40 -15.43
N ILE A 64 12.02 -6.32 -14.11
CA ILE A 64 13.06 -6.76 -13.19
C ILE A 64 12.78 -8.24 -12.89
N PHE A 65 13.80 -9.09 -12.98
CA PHE A 65 13.67 -10.54 -12.85
C PHE A 65 14.32 -11.07 -11.59
N MET A 66 13.71 -12.10 -11.00
CA MET A 66 14.32 -12.97 -9.99
C MET A 66 15.32 -13.92 -10.63
N ALA A 67 16.20 -14.51 -9.84
CA ALA A 67 17.22 -15.48 -10.31
C ALA A 67 16.63 -16.72 -11.03
N ASN A 68 15.37 -17.07 -10.73
CA ASN A 68 14.65 -18.17 -11.38
C ASN A 68 13.96 -17.77 -12.70
N GLY A 69 14.21 -16.57 -13.21
CA GLY A 69 13.61 -16.02 -14.43
C GLY A 69 12.19 -15.49 -14.32
N LYS A 70 11.54 -15.60 -13.14
CA LYS A 70 10.21 -15.01 -12.93
C LYS A 70 10.32 -13.50 -12.73
N THR A 71 9.28 -12.78 -13.12
CA THR A 71 9.19 -11.33 -12.92
C THR A 71 9.16 -11.00 -11.42
N SER A 72 10.09 -10.17 -11.00
CA SER A 72 10.11 -9.50 -9.70
C SER A 72 9.20 -8.27 -9.74
N TYR A 73 9.45 -7.37 -10.68
CA TYR A 73 8.67 -6.16 -10.88
C TYR A 73 8.46 -5.85 -12.37
N PRO A 74 7.21 -5.63 -12.82
CA PRO A 74 6.91 -5.29 -14.20
C PRO A 74 7.07 -3.78 -14.42
N LEU A 75 7.92 -3.37 -15.37
CA LEU A 75 8.10 -1.96 -15.72
C LEU A 75 7.19 -1.52 -16.86
N LYS A 76 6.91 -2.40 -17.82
CA LYS A 76 6.14 -2.07 -19.04
C LYS A 76 4.66 -2.42 -18.98
N ASP A 77 4.20 -3.15 -17.97
CA ASP A 77 2.79 -3.54 -17.85
C ASP A 77 1.82 -2.34 -17.70
N TRP A 78 2.37 -1.14 -17.53
CA TRP A 78 1.64 0.11 -17.30
C TRP A 78 1.48 0.99 -18.54
N GLU A 79 1.94 0.56 -19.72
CA GLU A 79 1.88 1.35 -20.95
C GLU A 79 0.44 1.74 -21.35
N PHE A 80 -0.56 0.90 -21.00
CA PHE A 80 -1.98 1.20 -21.26
C PHE A 80 -2.48 2.47 -20.53
N LEU A 81 -1.81 2.89 -19.45
CA LEU A 81 -2.13 4.11 -18.69
C LEU A 81 -1.81 5.40 -19.47
N GLN A 82 -1.06 5.33 -20.59
CA GLN A 82 -0.77 6.50 -21.42
C GLN A 82 -2.01 7.02 -22.16
N ASN A 83 -3.07 6.21 -22.26
CA ASN A 83 -4.34 6.58 -22.86
C ASN A 83 -5.20 7.42 -21.89
N ASP A 84 -6.27 8.02 -22.41
CA ASP A 84 -7.28 8.69 -21.62
C ASP A 84 -7.99 7.73 -20.67
N SER A 85 -8.49 8.26 -19.56
CA SER A 85 -9.22 7.47 -18.58
C SER A 85 -10.49 6.87 -19.18
N PRO A 86 -10.68 5.55 -19.15
CA PRO A 86 -11.91 4.92 -19.62
C PRO A 86 -13.04 5.06 -18.59
N ALA A 87 -14.28 4.81 -19.01
CA ALA A 87 -15.44 4.80 -18.10
C ALA A 87 -15.32 3.75 -16.96
N THR A 88 -14.43 2.77 -17.09
CA THR A 88 -14.16 1.70 -16.11
C THR A 88 -13.11 2.08 -15.06
N ALA A 89 -12.66 3.33 -15.02
CA ALA A 89 -11.72 3.83 -14.02
C ALA A 89 -12.07 5.25 -13.59
N ASN A 90 -11.94 5.52 -12.29
CA ASN A 90 -12.03 6.88 -11.77
C ASN A 90 -10.89 7.72 -12.37
N PRO A 91 -11.18 8.86 -13.02
CA PRO A 91 -10.17 9.64 -13.75
C PRO A 91 -9.11 10.25 -12.85
N SER A 92 -9.44 10.54 -11.59
CA SER A 92 -8.48 11.05 -10.60
C SER A 92 -7.45 9.96 -10.22
N LEU A 93 -7.91 8.72 -9.95
CA LEU A 93 -7.02 7.59 -9.73
C LEU A 93 -6.21 7.23 -10.98
N TRP A 94 -6.82 7.32 -12.17
CA TRP A 94 -6.11 7.09 -13.44
C TRP A 94 -4.94 8.06 -13.62
N ARG A 95 -5.18 9.36 -13.37
CA ARG A 95 -4.12 10.38 -13.38
C ARG A 95 -2.99 10.03 -12.39
N GLN A 96 -3.34 9.65 -11.17
CA GLN A 96 -2.35 9.24 -10.16
C GLN A 96 -1.55 8.02 -10.62
N SER A 97 -2.21 7.04 -11.24
CA SER A 97 -1.56 5.85 -11.77
C SER A 97 -0.62 6.17 -12.94
N GLN A 98 -0.99 7.13 -13.82
CA GLN A 98 -0.10 7.65 -14.85
C GLN A 98 1.18 8.25 -14.26
N LEU A 99 1.06 9.03 -13.18
CA LEU A 99 2.20 9.64 -12.48
C LEU A 99 3.09 8.58 -11.82
N ASN A 100 2.48 7.61 -11.15
CA ASN A 100 3.19 6.50 -10.48
C ASN A 100 3.88 5.54 -11.48
N SER A 101 3.45 5.52 -12.74
CA SER A 101 4.08 4.70 -13.79
C SER A 101 5.37 5.31 -14.36
N ILE A 102 5.70 6.56 -14.01
CA ILE A 102 6.94 7.22 -14.40
C ILE A 102 8.09 6.65 -13.57
N HIS A 103 8.98 5.90 -14.21
CA HIS A 103 10.00 5.11 -13.53
C HIS A 103 11.42 5.36 -14.07
N GLY A 104 12.42 5.18 -13.20
CA GLY A 104 13.83 5.33 -13.56
C GLY A 104 14.69 5.91 -12.44
N LEU A 105 15.88 6.36 -12.85
CA LEU A 105 16.83 7.15 -12.07
C LEU A 105 16.62 8.63 -12.36
N PHE A 106 16.46 9.42 -11.31
CA PHE A 106 16.22 10.86 -11.37
C PHE A 106 17.20 11.63 -10.50
N GLU A 107 17.69 12.76 -11.00
CA GLU A 107 18.48 13.71 -10.22
C GLU A 107 17.52 14.74 -9.58
N VAL A 108 17.38 14.68 -8.26
CA VAL A 108 16.48 15.55 -7.49
C VAL A 108 17.16 16.89 -7.19
N ILE A 109 18.42 16.84 -6.73
CA ILE A 109 19.29 18.02 -6.53
C ILE A 109 20.58 17.76 -7.30
N PRO A 110 20.96 18.65 -8.22
CA PRO A 110 22.11 18.46 -9.09
C PRO A 110 23.39 18.06 -8.33
N GLY A 111 23.96 16.92 -8.67
CA GLY A 111 25.17 16.37 -8.07
C GLY A 111 25.04 15.93 -6.61
N LYS A 112 23.86 16.01 -6.00
CA LYS A 112 23.68 15.80 -4.55
C LYS A 112 22.62 14.75 -4.18
N VAL A 113 21.44 14.79 -4.76
CA VAL A 113 20.35 13.87 -4.40
C VAL A 113 19.82 13.20 -5.64
N TYR A 114 19.72 11.88 -5.59
CA TYR A 114 19.19 11.03 -6.66
C TYR A 114 18.11 10.10 -6.11
N GLN A 115 17.12 9.77 -6.93
CA GLN A 115 16.06 8.80 -6.58
C GLN A 115 15.90 7.74 -7.66
N ILE A 116 15.74 6.50 -7.23
CA ILE A 116 15.15 5.42 -8.01
C ILE A 116 13.66 5.42 -7.70
N ARG A 117 12.84 5.61 -8.73
CA ARG A 117 11.37 5.65 -8.62
C ARG A 117 10.73 4.65 -9.58
N GLY A 118 9.59 4.06 -9.17
CA GLY A 118 8.82 3.15 -9.99
C GLY A 118 9.50 1.80 -10.29
N PHE A 119 10.45 1.37 -9.45
CA PHE A 119 11.07 0.04 -9.47
C PHE A 119 10.47 -0.87 -8.39
N ASP A 120 9.64 -0.32 -7.55
CA ASP A 120 8.87 -0.95 -6.48
C ASP A 120 7.73 -0.01 -6.08
N LEU A 121 7.03 -0.34 -4.99
CA LEU A 121 6.01 0.54 -4.41
C LEU A 121 6.65 1.83 -3.87
N ALA A 122 7.75 1.70 -3.11
CA ALA A 122 8.50 2.81 -2.53
C ALA A 122 9.62 3.32 -3.46
N ASN A 123 10.22 4.44 -3.09
CA ASN A 123 11.42 5.02 -3.70
C ASN A 123 12.66 4.65 -2.91
N MET A 124 13.82 4.65 -3.58
CA MET A 124 15.13 4.55 -2.94
C MET A 124 15.93 5.81 -3.27
N SER A 125 16.37 6.54 -2.25
CA SER A 125 17.05 7.82 -2.42
C SER A 125 18.55 7.71 -2.06
N PHE A 126 19.40 8.37 -2.84
CA PHE A 126 20.84 8.45 -2.66
C PHE A 126 21.27 9.90 -2.43
N VAL A 127 21.84 10.19 -1.28
CA VAL A 127 22.33 11.52 -0.94
C VAL A 127 23.86 11.50 -0.93
N ARG A 128 24.47 12.38 -1.73
CA ARG A 128 25.93 12.46 -1.90
C ARG A 128 26.55 13.12 -0.68
N THR A 129 27.51 12.43 -0.07
CA THR A 129 28.42 12.93 0.95
C THR A 129 29.75 13.36 0.33
N ASP A 130 30.74 13.73 1.11
CA ASP A 130 32.06 14.14 0.58
C ASP A 130 32.74 13.02 -0.22
N SER A 131 32.62 11.78 0.24
CA SER A 131 33.32 10.65 -0.39
C SER A 131 32.46 9.41 -0.64
N GLY A 132 31.14 9.46 -0.31
CA GLY A 132 30.26 8.30 -0.40
C GLY A 132 28.78 8.63 -0.61
N TRP A 133 27.94 7.69 -0.25
CA TRP A 133 26.47 7.78 -0.29
C TRP A 133 25.87 7.57 1.09
N ILE A 134 24.83 8.34 1.42
CA ILE A 134 23.78 7.94 2.34
C ILE A 134 22.61 7.45 1.48
N VAL A 135 22.11 6.25 1.78
CA VAL A 135 20.94 5.67 1.11
C VAL A 135 19.76 5.76 2.05
N ILE A 136 18.64 6.31 1.59
CA ILE A 136 17.37 6.40 2.36
C ILE A 136 16.41 5.42 1.73
N ASP A 137 15.95 4.46 2.53
CA ASP A 137 15.13 3.31 2.16
C ASP A 137 15.76 2.45 1.05
N VAL A 138 15.36 1.21 0.96
CA VAL A 138 16.04 0.24 0.07
C VAL A 138 15.06 -0.69 -0.64
N LEU A 139 13.81 -0.28 -0.82
CA LEU A 139 12.75 -1.03 -1.52
C LEU A 139 12.35 -2.34 -0.81
N THR A 140 11.35 -3.05 -1.36
CA THR A 140 10.76 -4.26 -0.77
C THR A 140 11.68 -5.48 -0.85
N VAL A 141 12.43 -5.64 -1.94
CA VAL A 141 13.18 -6.87 -2.26
C VAL A 141 14.56 -6.58 -2.83
N GLU A 142 15.45 -7.57 -2.70
CA GLU A 142 16.84 -7.50 -3.18
C GLU A 142 16.90 -7.25 -4.69
N GLU A 143 15.99 -7.83 -5.46
CA GLU A 143 15.98 -7.75 -6.92
C GLU A 143 15.72 -6.32 -7.42
N SER A 144 14.70 -5.65 -6.88
CA SER A 144 14.39 -4.25 -7.24
C SER A 144 15.44 -3.28 -6.71
N ALA A 145 15.92 -3.46 -5.48
CA ALA A 145 17.01 -2.67 -4.91
C ALA A 145 18.31 -2.80 -5.72
N LYS A 146 18.66 -4.03 -6.13
CA LYS A 146 19.81 -4.27 -6.99
C LYS A 146 19.69 -3.56 -8.34
N ALA A 147 18.54 -3.69 -8.99
CA ALA A 147 18.30 -3.06 -10.30
C ALA A 147 18.45 -1.53 -10.22
N GLY A 148 17.88 -0.91 -9.18
CA GLY A 148 18.01 0.54 -8.96
C GLY A 148 19.44 0.95 -8.62
N TYR A 149 20.12 0.21 -7.75
CA TYR A 149 21.50 0.50 -7.38
C TYR A 149 22.48 0.32 -8.55
N ASP A 150 22.25 -0.65 -9.43
CA ASP A 150 23.04 -0.81 -10.64
C ASP A 150 22.95 0.39 -11.58
N LEU A 151 21.78 1.06 -11.67
CA LEU A 151 21.64 2.31 -12.42
C LEU A 151 22.47 3.44 -11.78
N ILE A 152 22.45 3.60 -10.46
CA ILE A 152 23.29 4.57 -9.73
C ILE A 152 24.77 4.33 -10.04
N LYS A 153 25.24 3.09 -9.89
CA LYS A 153 26.64 2.75 -10.14
C LYS A 153 27.09 3.04 -11.58
N LYS A 154 26.21 2.74 -12.53
CA LYS A 154 26.51 2.88 -13.96
C LYS A 154 26.48 4.34 -14.43
N HIS A 155 25.54 5.15 -13.94
CA HIS A 155 25.26 6.47 -14.50
C HIS A 155 25.70 7.65 -13.63
N VAL A 156 25.90 7.42 -12.31
CA VAL A 156 26.33 8.48 -11.38
C VAL A 156 27.70 8.14 -10.77
N GLY A 157 27.89 6.93 -10.26
CA GLY A 157 29.17 6.48 -9.74
C GLY A 157 29.09 5.41 -8.67
N ASN A 158 30.12 4.59 -8.60
CA ASN A 158 30.25 3.49 -7.63
C ASN A 158 31.04 3.96 -6.40
N PHE A 159 30.38 4.73 -5.53
CA PHE A 159 31.01 5.26 -4.32
C PHE A 159 30.65 4.40 -3.10
N PRO A 160 31.48 4.43 -2.02
CA PRO A 160 31.19 3.74 -0.77
C PRO A 160 29.86 4.16 -0.16
N ILE A 161 29.16 3.22 0.47
CA ILE A 161 27.99 3.52 1.31
C ILE A 161 28.50 3.93 2.70
N ARG A 162 28.11 5.11 3.17
CA ARG A 162 28.46 5.62 4.50
C ARG A 162 27.41 5.25 5.53
N ALA A 163 26.15 5.36 5.15
CA ALA A 163 25.02 4.91 5.96
C ALA A 163 23.83 4.49 5.10
N VAL A 164 22.98 3.65 5.65
CA VAL A 164 21.61 3.40 5.17
C VAL A 164 20.66 3.90 6.25
N ILE A 165 19.70 4.74 5.89
CA ILE A 165 18.66 5.23 6.79
C ILE A 165 17.35 4.55 6.39
N LEU A 166 16.72 3.88 7.36
CA LEU A 166 15.42 3.24 7.21
C LEU A 166 14.39 4.14 7.90
N THR A 167 13.48 4.70 7.11
CA THR A 167 12.55 5.71 7.62
C THR A 167 11.56 5.16 8.63
N HIS A 168 11.06 3.94 8.38
CA HIS A 168 10.07 3.26 9.22
C HIS A 168 10.03 1.73 8.95
N PRO A 169 9.31 0.91 9.76
CA PRO A 169 9.40 -0.54 9.73
C PRO A 169 8.50 -1.25 8.70
N HIS A 170 8.02 -0.60 7.64
CA HIS A 170 7.34 -1.28 6.55
C HIS A 170 8.33 -1.92 5.57
N SER A 171 7.97 -3.07 5.02
CA SER A 171 8.92 -3.91 4.27
C SER A 171 9.42 -3.30 2.97
N ASP A 172 8.66 -2.41 2.37
CA ASP A 172 9.02 -1.71 1.14
C ASP A 172 10.08 -0.61 1.33
N HIS A 173 10.50 -0.37 2.59
CA HIS A 173 11.57 0.58 2.92
C HIS A 173 12.87 -0.11 3.36
N TYR A 174 12.81 -1.38 3.78
CA TYR A 174 14.00 -2.05 4.32
C TYR A 174 14.39 -3.37 3.62
N GLY A 175 13.47 -3.99 2.88
CA GLY A 175 13.63 -5.40 2.47
C GLY A 175 14.78 -5.68 1.53
N GLY A 176 15.21 -4.69 0.73
CA GLY A 176 16.28 -4.81 -0.25
C GLY A 176 17.69 -4.54 0.28
N LEU A 177 17.88 -4.31 1.60
CA LEU A 177 19.19 -3.91 2.17
C LEU A 177 20.34 -4.83 1.78
N GLN A 178 20.13 -6.13 1.70
CA GLN A 178 21.19 -7.07 1.38
C GLN A 178 21.76 -6.87 -0.04
N ALA A 179 20.93 -6.42 -0.99
CA ALA A 179 21.41 -6.08 -2.33
C ALA A 179 22.34 -4.85 -2.30
N ILE A 180 22.05 -3.85 -1.48
CA ILE A 180 22.94 -2.70 -1.28
C ILE A 180 24.27 -3.17 -0.68
N ARG A 181 24.21 -3.99 0.39
CA ARG A 181 25.40 -4.50 1.05
C ARG A 181 26.28 -5.34 0.10
N GLN A 182 25.69 -6.20 -0.70
CA GLN A 182 26.41 -7.03 -1.68
C GLN A 182 27.00 -6.20 -2.82
N GLY A 183 26.27 -5.18 -3.28
CA GLY A 183 26.66 -4.35 -4.42
C GLY A 183 27.64 -3.22 -4.08
N ALA A 184 27.75 -2.82 -2.81
CA ALA A 184 28.60 -1.72 -2.38
C ALA A 184 30.10 -2.07 -2.43
N PRO A 185 30.98 -1.07 -2.70
CA PRO A 185 32.42 -1.25 -2.60
C PRO A 185 32.89 -1.66 -1.19
N ASN A 186 32.23 -1.16 -0.16
CA ASN A 186 32.42 -1.53 1.26
C ASN A 186 31.23 -2.33 1.75
N LYS A 187 31.44 -3.16 2.78
CA LYS A 187 30.38 -4.00 3.37
C LYS A 187 29.90 -3.48 4.73
N ASP A 188 30.74 -2.68 5.37
CA ASP A 188 30.47 -2.10 6.68
C ASP A 188 30.03 -0.64 6.51
N PHE A 189 28.83 -0.36 6.99
CA PHE A 189 28.21 0.97 7.03
C PHE A 189 27.17 0.99 8.13
N GLU A 190 26.86 2.18 8.61
CA GLU A 190 25.83 2.40 9.63
C GLU A 190 24.44 2.12 9.06
N ILE A 191 23.58 1.55 9.91
CA ILE A 191 22.14 1.39 9.62
C ILE A 191 21.39 2.18 10.68
N ILE A 192 20.84 3.31 10.28
CA ILE A 192 20.12 4.24 11.14
C ILE A 192 18.62 4.00 10.97
N ALA A 193 17.88 3.89 12.07
CA ALA A 193 16.43 3.70 12.03
C ALA A 193 15.75 4.38 13.23
N PRO A 194 14.42 4.57 13.23
CA PRO A 194 13.73 5.04 14.42
C PRO A 194 13.82 4.02 15.55
N LYS A 195 13.91 4.50 16.77
CA LYS A 195 13.94 3.64 17.97
C LYS A 195 12.73 2.72 18.01
N GLY A 196 13.00 1.42 18.24
CA GLY A 196 11.96 0.39 18.27
C GLY A 196 11.60 -0.17 16.89
N PHE A 197 12.32 0.18 15.84
CA PHE A 197 12.12 -0.29 14.46
C PHE A 197 11.97 -1.82 14.37
N LEU A 198 12.92 -2.56 14.94
CA LEU A 198 12.94 -4.02 14.85
C LEU A 198 11.69 -4.65 15.49
N LYS A 199 11.33 -4.21 16.70
CA LYS A 199 10.13 -4.70 17.40
C LYS A 199 8.86 -4.38 16.64
N ALA A 200 8.74 -3.20 16.05
CA ALA A 200 7.58 -2.80 15.25
C ALA A 200 7.46 -3.66 13.98
N ALA A 201 8.56 -3.84 13.23
CA ALA A 201 8.59 -4.69 12.03
C ALA A 201 8.22 -6.15 12.32
N GLN A 202 8.69 -6.72 13.44
CA GLN A 202 8.36 -8.08 13.87
C GLN A 202 6.89 -8.21 14.25
N ASN A 203 6.37 -7.33 15.09
CA ASN A 203 4.99 -7.41 15.58
C ASN A 203 3.96 -7.33 14.45
N GLU A 204 4.16 -6.44 13.50
CA GLU A 204 3.21 -6.25 12.40
C GLU A 204 3.22 -7.43 11.42
N ASN A 205 4.40 -7.94 11.06
CA ASN A 205 4.52 -8.93 9.99
C ASN A 205 4.45 -10.39 10.46
N ILE A 206 4.55 -10.67 11.75
CA ILE A 206 4.67 -12.03 12.28
C ILE A 206 3.38 -12.52 12.91
N MET A 207 2.91 -11.85 13.97
CA MET A 207 1.81 -12.37 14.81
C MET A 207 0.51 -12.56 14.03
N ALA A 208 0.11 -11.59 13.22
CA ALA A 208 -1.07 -11.65 12.35
C ALA A 208 -0.71 -11.86 10.86
N GLY A 209 0.54 -12.18 10.57
CA GLY A 209 1.10 -12.25 9.21
C GLY A 209 0.26 -13.01 8.19
N PRO A 210 -0.20 -14.26 8.44
CA PRO A 210 -1.03 -15.00 7.49
C PRO A 210 -2.38 -14.34 7.19
N ALA A 211 -3.01 -13.68 8.16
CA ALA A 211 -4.26 -12.94 7.94
C ALA A 211 -4.01 -11.67 7.15
N MET A 212 -2.96 -10.91 7.50
CA MET A 212 -2.56 -9.71 6.79
C MET A 212 -2.15 -10.00 5.35
N ALA A 213 -1.44 -11.11 5.09
CA ALA A 213 -1.05 -11.53 3.75
C ALA A 213 -2.25 -11.81 2.84
N ARG A 214 -3.28 -12.50 3.34
CA ARG A 214 -4.53 -12.71 2.59
C ARG A 214 -5.19 -11.38 2.24
N ARG A 215 -5.30 -10.45 3.20
CA ARG A 215 -5.90 -9.13 3.00
C ARG A 215 -5.05 -8.25 2.07
N ALA A 216 -3.72 -8.34 2.16
CA ALA A 216 -2.79 -7.67 1.25
C ALA A 216 -2.98 -8.11 -0.21
N THR A 217 -3.30 -9.39 -0.46
CA THR A 217 -3.61 -9.88 -1.80
C THR A 217 -4.76 -9.11 -2.45
N TYR A 218 -5.79 -8.75 -1.66
CA TYR A 218 -6.91 -7.90 -2.11
C TYR A 218 -6.48 -6.43 -2.23
N MET A 219 -5.87 -5.88 -1.17
CA MET A 219 -5.51 -4.47 -1.10
C MET A 219 -4.58 -4.04 -2.25
N TYR A 220 -3.59 -4.87 -2.55
CA TYR A 220 -2.61 -4.61 -3.62
C TYR A 220 -2.99 -5.24 -4.96
N GLY A 221 -4.17 -5.84 -5.07
CA GLY A 221 -4.69 -6.39 -6.32
C GLY A 221 -3.78 -7.44 -6.97
N LEU A 222 -3.03 -8.23 -6.16
CA LEU A 222 -1.95 -9.12 -6.64
C LEU A 222 -2.41 -10.21 -7.60
N GLN A 223 -3.72 -10.42 -7.73
CA GLN A 223 -4.34 -11.40 -8.63
C GLN A 223 -5.08 -10.76 -9.81
N LEU A 224 -5.14 -9.42 -9.86
CA LEU A 224 -5.76 -8.71 -10.96
C LEU A 224 -4.79 -8.56 -12.14
N THR A 225 -5.33 -8.54 -13.33
CA THR A 225 -4.56 -8.25 -14.55
C THR A 225 -4.36 -6.74 -14.68
N PRO A 226 -3.15 -6.27 -15.02
CA PRO A 226 -2.95 -4.86 -15.37
C PRO A 226 -3.67 -4.51 -16.66
N ASP A 227 -4.80 -3.85 -16.55
CA ASP A 227 -5.59 -3.32 -17.67
C ASP A 227 -6.62 -2.28 -17.17
N ALA A 228 -7.31 -1.62 -18.12
CA ALA A 228 -8.27 -0.55 -17.86
C ALA A 228 -9.52 -0.98 -17.04
N GLN A 229 -9.87 -2.25 -17.01
CA GLN A 229 -10.98 -2.82 -16.24
C GLN A 229 -10.49 -3.55 -14.98
N GLY A 230 -9.19 -3.86 -14.90
CA GLY A 230 -8.54 -4.56 -13.81
C GLY A 230 -7.71 -3.67 -12.91
N PHE A 231 -6.44 -4.04 -12.75
CA PHE A 231 -5.50 -3.38 -11.88
C PHE A 231 -4.86 -2.16 -12.56
N ILE A 232 -4.96 -0.99 -11.95
CA ILE A 232 -4.36 0.25 -12.47
C ILE A 232 -3.32 0.87 -11.52
N GLY A 233 -3.11 0.27 -10.35
CA GLY A 233 -2.18 0.73 -9.34
C GLY A 233 -2.75 0.67 -7.93
N THR A 234 -1.97 1.11 -6.96
CA THR A 234 -2.36 1.14 -5.55
C THR A 234 -2.69 2.55 -5.05
N GLY A 235 -2.44 3.57 -5.87
CA GLY A 235 -2.54 4.98 -5.46
C GLY A 235 -1.26 5.50 -4.80
N LEU A 236 -0.54 4.68 -4.04
CA LEU A 236 0.74 5.00 -3.41
C LEU A 236 1.93 4.75 -4.35
N GLY A 237 1.81 3.78 -5.21
CA GLY A 237 2.73 3.38 -6.25
C GLY A 237 2.03 2.42 -7.19
N GLN A 238 2.74 1.72 -8.08
CA GLN A 238 2.10 0.77 -8.97
C GLN A 238 1.80 -0.55 -8.25
N THR A 239 2.82 -1.30 -7.85
CA THR A 239 2.64 -2.60 -7.19
C THR A 239 3.84 -2.92 -6.30
N LEU A 240 3.73 -3.96 -5.47
CA LEU A 240 4.84 -4.49 -4.70
C LEU A 240 5.72 -5.41 -5.56
N ALA A 241 7.04 -5.25 -5.46
CA ALA A 241 7.98 -6.19 -6.03
C ALA A 241 7.94 -7.56 -5.32
N LYS A 242 8.27 -8.63 -6.05
CA LYS A 242 8.34 -10.01 -5.56
C LYS A 242 9.78 -10.48 -5.56
N GLY A 243 10.26 -11.05 -4.46
CA GLY A 243 11.64 -11.51 -4.39
C GLY A 243 12.10 -11.81 -2.98
N LYS A 244 13.39 -11.68 -2.75
CA LYS A 244 13.99 -11.87 -1.44
C LYS A 244 13.88 -10.60 -0.61
N ASN A 245 13.53 -10.77 0.65
CA ASN A 245 13.38 -9.71 1.62
C ASN A 245 14.19 -10.05 2.87
N THR A 246 14.87 -9.06 3.44
CA THR A 246 15.69 -9.22 4.63
C THR A 246 15.34 -8.14 5.66
N LEU A 247 14.99 -8.53 6.87
CA LEU A 247 14.83 -7.60 7.98
C LEU A 247 16.19 -7.21 8.55
N PRO A 248 16.61 -5.93 8.47
CA PRO A 248 17.88 -5.48 8.99
C PRO A 248 17.88 -5.23 10.50
N HIS A 249 19.07 -5.30 11.10
CA HIS A 249 19.31 -4.85 12.46
C HIS A 249 19.93 -3.44 12.41
N PRO A 250 19.27 -2.40 12.94
CA PRO A 250 19.86 -1.07 13.06
C PRO A 250 21.11 -1.09 13.96
N THR A 251 22.09 -0.28 13.57
CA THR A 251 23.33 -0.05 14.37
C THR A 251 23.27 1.26 15.14
N ASP A 252 22.40 2.20 14.74
CA ASP A 252 22.11 3.46 15.40
C ASP A 252 20.59 3.74 15.35
N GLU A 253 20.07 4.33 16.41
CA GLU A 253 18.64 4.61 16.54
C GLU A 253 18.39 6.10 16.82
N ILE A 254 17.38 6.66 16.14
CA ILE A 254 16.86 7.99 16.40
C ILE A 254 15.64 7.89 17.30
N SER A 255 15.68 8.54 18.46
CA SER A 255 14.65 8.43 19.50
C SER A 255 13.76 9.65 19.63
N GLN A 256 14.23 10.84 19.22
CA GLN A 256 13.50 12.10 19.41
C GLN A 256 13.76 13.11 18.32
N THR A 257 12.82 14.03 18.16
CA THR A 257 12.97 15.18 17.27
C THR A 257 14.11 16.11 17.72
N GLY A 258 14.92 16.57 16.76
CA GLY A 258 16.06 17.46 16.97
C GLY A 258 17.38 16.72 17.15
N GLU A 259 17.38 15.39 17.15
CA GLU A 259 18.64 14.65 17.04
C GLU A 259 19.32 14.94 15.72
N THR A 260 20.65 14.99 15.76
CA THR A 260 21.48 15.27 14.59
C THR A 260 22.52 14.19 14.38
N ARG A 261 22.90 13.98 13.11
CA ARG A 261 24.08 13.18 12.74
C ARG A 261 24.86 13.94 11.67
N THR A 262 26.17 13.80 11.73
CA THR A 262 27.04 14.27 10.65
C THR A 262 27.83 13.08 10.14
N ILE A 263 27.58 12.69 8.91
CA ILE A 263 28.23 11.53 8.28
C ILE A 263 28.95 12.01 7.03
N ASP A 264 30.26 11.80 6.99
CA ASP A 264 31.13 12.12 5.85
C ASP A 264 30.82 13.55 5.29
N GLY A 265 30.82 14.55 6.20
CA GLY A 265 30.62 15.98 5.90
C GLY A 265 29.16 16.42 5.74
N LEU A 266 28.19 15.51 5.65
CA LEU A 266 26.77 15.85 5.49
C LEU A 266 26.05 15.84 6.85
N GLN A 267 25.47 16.97 7.22
CA GLN A 267 24.64 17.10 8.42
C GLN A 267 23.20 16.73 8.15
N MET A 268 22.57 16.03 9.08
CA MET A 268 21.18 15.64 9.09
C MET A 268 20.53 16.00 10.43
N GLU A 269 19.30 16.51 10.39
CA GLU A 269 18.44 16.72 11.55
C GLU A 269 17.20 15.88 11.42
N PHE A 270 16.82 15.16 12.48
CA PHE A 270 15.73 14.21 12.45
C PHE A 270 14.48 14.73 13.14
N VAL A 271 13.32 14.37 12.58
CA VAL A 271 12.00 14.52 13.21
C VAL A 271 11.47 13.13 13.48
N SER A 272 11.25 12.80 14.75
CA SER A 272 10.61 11.54 15.16
C SER A 272 9.10 11.71 15.14
N ALA A 273 8.40 10.82 14.43
CA ALA A 273 6.96 10.86 14.20
C ALA A 273 6.27 9.51 14.55
N PRO A 274 6.37 9.03 15.81
CA PRO A 274 5.72 7.78 16.19
C PRO A 274 4.19 7.87 16.09
N GLU A 275 3.54 6.74 15.73
CA GLU A 275 2.08 6.62 15.55
C GLU A 275 1.48 7.47 14.41
N SER A 276 2.34 8.03 13.52
CA SER A 276 1.89 8.68 12.28
C SER A 276 1.58 7.61 11.21
N GLU A 277 2.37 7.51 10.14
CA GLU A 277 2.22 6.48 9.12
C GLU A 277 2.53 5.08 9.66
N ALA A 278 3.55 4.98 10.51
CA ALA A 278 3.98 3.74 11.14
C ALA A 278 4.04 3.87 12.68
N PRO A 279 4.15 2.75 13.43
CA PRO A 279 4.33 2.80 14.88
C PRO A 279 5.55 3.63 15.32
N VAL A 280 6.58 3.65 14.49
CA VAL A 280 7.78 4.49 14.63
C VAL A 280 8.22 4.95 13.24
N GLU A 281 8.52 6.23 13.09
CA GLU A 281 8.94 6.85 11.83
C GLU A 281 9.87 8.02 12.06
N ILE A 282 10.77 8.30 11.11
CA ILE A 282 11.67 9.46 11.11
C ILE A 282 11.65 10.16 9.76
N MET A 283 11.55 11.48 9.79
CA MET A 283 11.79 12.37 8.65
C MET A 283 13.15 13.05 8.80
N ILE A 284 13.73 13.58 7.71
CA ILE A 284 15.12 14.03 7.69
C ILE A 284 15.23 15.39 7.00
N TYR A 285 15.83 16.36 7.69
CA TYR A 285 16.23 17.64 7.11
C TYR A 285 17.73 17.66 6.83
N PHE A 286 18.11 18.16 5.67
CA PHE A 286 19.50 18.34 5.21
C PHE A 286 19.81 19.85 5.10
N PRO A 287 20.38 20.48 6.13
CA PRO A 287 20.58 21.93 6.17
C PRO A 287 21.40 22.48 4.99
N GLN A 288 22.51 21.79 4.64
CA GLN A 288 23.39 22.23 3.55
C GLN A 288 22.71 22.14 2.17
N LEU A 289 21.68 21.31 2.02
CA LEU A 289 20.95 21.09 0.77
C LEU A 289 19.63 21.85 0.74
N LYS A 290 19.19 22.42 1.87
CA LYS A 290 17.84 22.97 2.07
C LYS A 290 16.75 22.00 1.60
N ALA A 291 16.95 20.72 1.90
CA ALA A 291 16.12 19.61 1.43
C ALA A 291 15.51 18.88 2.62
N PHE A 292 14.25 18.47 2.47
CA PHE A 292 13.52 17.72 3.47
C PHE A 292 13.03 16.38 2.88
N CYS A 293 13.44 15.28 3.48
CA CYS A 293 12.88 13.96 3.22
C CYS A 293 11.71 13.72 4.17
N THR A 294 10.50 13.64 3.63
CA THR A 294 9.26 13.49 4.41
C THR A 294 8.94 12.06 4.79
N ALA A 295 9.82 11.12 4.47
CA ALA A 295 9.54 9.69 4.62
C ALA A 295 8.20 9.33 3.93
N GLU A 296 7.24 8.76 4.64
CA GLU A 296 5.89 8.51 4.11
C GLU A 296 4.82 9.44 4.72
N ASP A 297 5.21 10.27 5.71
CA ASP A 297 4.28 11.16 6.43
C ASP A 297 3.63 12.23 5.54
N MET A 298 4.28 12.65 4.46
CA MET A 298 3.75 13.62 3.51
C MET A 298 4.05 13.15 2.08
N THR A 299 3.03 12.64 1.41
CA THR A 299 3.08 12.11 0.05
C THR A 299 1.97 12.74 -0.81
N HIS A 300 2.01 12.56 -2.14
CA HIS A 300 1.01 13.16 -3.03
C HIS A 300 -0.33 12.39 -3.01
N THR A 301 -0.85 12.10 -1.81
CA THR A 301 -2.15 11.44 -1.58
C THR A 301 -2.65 11.69 -0.16
N MET A 302 -3.96 11.54 0.07
CA MET A 302 -4.48 11.22 1.40
C MET A 302 -4.09 9.79 1.72
N HIS A 303 -3.20 9.62 2.68
CA HIS A 303 -2.84 8.29 3.16
C HIS A 303 -3.97 7.67 4.00
N ASN A 304 -4.04 6.34 4.07
CA ASN A 304 -4.99 5.70 4.96
C ASN A 304 -4.55 5.80 6.43
N LEU A 305 -5.51 6.04 7.33
CA LEU A 305 -5.30 6.03 8.78
C LEU A 305 -5.49 4.64 9.42
N LEU A 306 -5.92 3.66 8.62
CA LEU A 306 -5.89 2.23 8.91
C LEU A 306 -5.72 1.47 7.61
N THR A 307 -4.62 0.75 7.47
CA THR A 307 -4.42 -0.03 6.25
C THR A 307 -5.35 -1.24 6.18
N LEU A 308 -5.97 -1.47 5.00
CA LEU A 308 -6.96 -2.55 4.83
C LEU A 308 -6.34 -3.95 4.93
N ARG A 309 -5.04 -4.11 4.75
CA ARG A 309 -4.34 -5.38 5.02
C ARG A 309 -4.35 -5.73 6.51
N GLY A 310 -4.40 -4.74 7.37
CA GLY A 310 -4.34 -4.85 8.82
C GLY A 310 -3.07 -4.21 9.37
N ALA A 311 -3.23 -3.37 10.37
CA ALA A 311 -2.20 -2.73 11.18
C ALA A 311 -2.85 -2.07 12.39
N LYS A 312 -2.06 -1.44 13.25
CA LYS A 312 -2.60 -0.52 14.26
C LYS A 312 -3.18 0.71 13.57
N VAL A 313 -4.23 1.28 14.17
CA VAL A 313 -4.80 2.55 13.70
C VAL A 313 -3.76 3.65 13.90
N ARG A 314 -3.59 4.49 12.88
CA ARG A 314 -2.70 5.64 12.86
C ARG A 314 -3.36 6.84 13.50
N ASN A 315 -2.58 7.66 14.18
CA ASN A 315 -3.09 8.79 14.94
C ASN A 315 -3.08 10.07 14.09
N GLY A 316 -4.22 10.41 13.46
CA GLY A 316 -4.34 11.59 12.60
C GLY A 316 -4.04 12.91 13.32
N LEU A 317 -4.32 12.99 14.63
CA LEU A 317 -3.96 14.17 15.43
C LEU A 317 -2.44 14.32 15.60
N LEU A 318 -1.76 13.23 16.00
CA LEU A 318 -0.29 13.26 16.14
C LEU A 318 0.37 13.51 14.80
N TRP A 319 -0.07 12.83 13.75
CA TRP A 319 0.42 13.02 12.38
C TRP A 319 0.36 14.50 11.96
N SER A 320 -0.80 15.16 12.14
CA SER A 320 -0.92 16.58 11.84
C SER A 320 0.02 17.47 12.67
N LYS A 321 0.26 17.12 13.94
CA LYS A 321 1.21 17.86 14.80
C LYS A 321 2.66 17.70 14.37
N TYR A 322 3.06 16.52 13.89
CA TYR A 322 4.41 16.31 13.35
C TYR A 322 4.62 17.12 12.06
N ILE A 323 3.63 17.18 11.19
CA ILE A 323 3.69 18.03 10.00
C ILE A 323 3.80 19.51 10.40
N ASP A 324 3.02 19.97 11.38
CA ASP A 324 3.11 21.34 11.91
C ASP A 324 4.49 21.66 12.51
N GLN A 325 5.08 20.69 13.20
CA GLN A 325 6.45 20.79 13.70
C GLN A 325 7.48 20.93 12.56
N VAL A 326 7.32 20.18 11.46
CA VAL A 326 8.16 20.30 10.26
C VAL A 326 8.00 21.68 9.63
N ILE A 327 6.77 22.16 9.46
CA ILE A 327 6.50 23.50 8.92
C ILE A 327 7.19 24.57 9.78
N THR A 328 7.02 24.51 11.09
CA THR A 328 7.55 25.49 12.02
C THR A 328 9.08 25.51 12.05
N ARG A 329 9.74 24.34 12.01
CA ARG A 329 11.21 24.24 12.12
C ARG A 329 11.91 24.46 10.79
N TYR A 330 11.36 23.94 9.69
CA TYR A 330 12.08 23.82 8.42
C TYR A 330 11.35 24.45 7.24
N GLY A 331 10.05 24.73 7.36
CA GLY A 331 9.23 25.20 6.24
C GLY A 331 9.79 26.40 5.51
N ALA A 332 10.25 27.42 6.24
CA ALA A 332 10.83 28.64 5.66
C ALA A 332 12.19 28.42 4.96
N HIS A 333 12.88 27.31 5.26
CA HIS A 333 14.26 27.05 4.82
C HIS A 333 14.37 25.88 3.85
N THR A 334 13.24 25.31 3.42
CA THR A 334 13.19 24.13 2.53
C THR A 334 12.94 24.56 1.09
N ASP A 335 13.87 24.24 0.21
CA ASP A 335 13.77 24.51 -1.24
C ASP A 335 13.35 23.26 -2.04
N VAL A 336 13.54 22.06 -1.47
CA VAL A 336 13.16 20.77 -2.08
C VAL A 336 12.57 19.85 -1.02
N VAL A 337 11.42 19.23 -1.34
CA VAL A 337 10.82 18.13 -0.59
C VAL A 337 10.84 16.88 -1.46
N PHE A 338 11.26 15.75 -0.88
CA PHE A 338 11.16 14.45 -1.50
C PHE A 338 10.73 13.39 -0.47
N SER A 339 10.14 12.31 -0.92
CA SER A 339 9.51 11.32 -0.04
C SER A 339 9.86 9.90 -0.47
N SER A 340 9.53 8.95 0.38
CA SER A 340 9.70 7.51 0.13
C SER A 340 8.71 6.97 -0.91
N HIS A 341 7.72 7.76 -1.32
CA HIS A 341 6.79 7.48 -2.42
C HIS A 341 6.58 8.70 -3.30
N HIS A 342 6.05 8.50 -4.51
CA HIS A 342 5.72 9.55 -5.46
C HIS A 342 6.95 10.35 -5.95
N TRP A 343 6.77 11.62 -6.30
CA TRP A 343 7.77 12.51 -6.90
C TRP A 343 8.08 13.69 -5.98
N PRO A 344 9.27 14.30 -6.13
CA PRO A 344 9.65 15.47 -5.35
C PRO A 344 8.88 16.74 -5.75
N MET A 345 8.93 17.73 -4.88
CA MET A 345 8.45 19.08 -5.13
C MET A 345 9.58 20.09 -4.89
N TRP A 346 9.65 21.12 -5.75
CA TRP A 346 10.65 22.16 -5.70
C TRP A 346 10.04 23.54 -5.54
N GLY A 347 10.74 24.40 -4.81
CA GLY A 347 10.41 25.81 -4.59
C GLY A 347 9.53 26.02 -3.36
N ASN A 348 10.06 26.79 -2.41
CA ASN A 348 9.43 27.04 -1.11
C ASN A 348 7.99 27.55 -1.21
N LYS A 349 7.70 28.41 -2.21
CA LYS A 349 6.33 28.94 -2.46
C LYS A 349 5.29 27.86 -2.78
N ARG A 350 5.71 26.69 -3.24
CA ARG A 350 4.82 25.54 -3.53
C ARG A 350 4.83 24.55 -2.38
N ILE A 351 6.01 24.38 -1.77
CA ILE A 351 6.23 23.40 -0.69
C ILE A 351 5.41 23.77 0.54
N LEU A 352 5.45 25.04 0.98
CA LEU A 352 4.77 25.44 2.21
C LEU A 352 3.25 25.20 2.14
N PRO A 353 2.51 25.64 1.09
CA PRO A 353 1.09 25.30 0.96
C PRO A 353 0.80 23.81 0.86
N TYR A 354 1.70 23.02 0.26
CA TYR A 354 1.57 21.57 0.22
C TYR A 354 1.64 20.94 1.62
N LEU A 355 2.63 21.31 2.42
CA LEU A 355 2.79 20.85 3.80
C LEU A 355 1.59 21.26 4.67
N GLU A 356 1.15 22.52 4.53
CA GLU A 356 -0.03 23.04 5.24
C GLU A 356 -1.29 22.26 4.89
N ALA A 357 -1.52 21.98 3.62
CA ALA A 357 -2.68 21.20 3.17
C ALA A 357 -2.66 19.76 3.72
N GLN A 358 -1.50 19.10 3.73
CA GLN A 358 -1.35 17.76 4.32
C GLN A 358 -1.60 17.76 5.83
N ARG A 359 -1.08 18.77 6.57
CA ARG A 359 -1.37 18.96 8.00
C ARG A 359 -2.86 19.12 8.25
N ASP A 360 -3.49 20.05 7.52
CA ASP A 360 -4.88 20.41 7.69
C ASP A 360 -5.82 19.26 7.33
N LEU A 361 -5.45 18.43 6.34
CA LEU A 361 -6.19 17.25 5.94
C LEU A 361 -6.34 16.24 7.10
N TYR A 362 -5.22 15.81 7.71
CA TYR A 362 -5.27 14.85 8.81
C TYR A 362 -5.91 15.44 10.06
N ARG A 363 -5.67 16.72 10.33
CA ARG A 363 -6.30 17.42 11.43
C ARG A 363 -7.81 17.51 11.26
N TYR A 364 -8.27 17.88 10.08
CA TYR A 364 -9.70 17.96 9.74
C TYR A 364 -10.40 16.62 9.90
N LEU A 365 -9.83 15.55 9.34
CA LEU A 365 -10.40 14.21 9.44
C LEU A 365 -10.55 13.76 10.90
N HIS A 366 -9.52 13.97 11.71
CA HIS A 366 -9.57 13.67 13.14
C HIS A 366 -10.64 14.49 13.87
N ASP A 367 -10.57 15.82 13.76
CA ASP A 367 -11.41 16.72 14.54
C ASP A 367 -12.90 16.59 14.16
N GLN A 368 -13.23 16.45 12.87
CA GLN A 368 -14.61 16.24 12.41
C GLN A 368 -15.15 14.88 12.84
N THR A 369 -14.33 13.84 12.86
CA THR A 369 -14.73 12.53 13.37
C THR A 369 -15.16 12.64 14.83
N LEU A 370 -14.34 13.24 15.68
CA LEU A 370 -14.66 13.36 17.11
C LEU A 370 -15.81 14.34 17.38
N HIS A 371 -15.87 15.43 16.60
CA HIS A 371 -16.97 16.39 16.71
C HIS A 371 -18.34 15.72 16.54
N LEU A 372 -18.52 14.90 15.51
CA LEU A 372 -19.77 14.20 15.24
C LEU A 372 -19.96 12.99 16.16
N ALA A 373 -18.91 12.24 16.50
CA ALA A 373 -18.99 11.14 17.47
C ALA A 373 -19.48 11.63 18.84
N ASN A 374 -19.01 12.80 19.30
CA ASN A 374 -19.47 13.44 20.55
C ASN A 374 -20.93 13.90 20.50
N GLN A 375 -21.52 13.98 19.30
CA GLN A 375 -22.96 14.24 19.10
C GLN A 375 -23.79 12.95 18.98
N GLY A 376 -23.14 11.77 19.11
CA GLY A 376 -23.82 10.48 19.09
C GLY A 376 -23.93 9.83 17.69
N TYR A 377 -23.24 10.36 16.68
CA TYR A 377 -23.20 9.75 15.34
C TYR A 377 -22.37 8.46 15.34
N THR A 378 -22.86 7.46 14.62
CA THR A 378 -22.13 6.21 14.35
C THR A 378 -21.01 6.40 13.31
N PRO A 379 -20.03 5.51 13.21
CA PRO A 379 -18.95 5.65 12.23
C PRO A 379 -19.45 5.68 10.77
N GLU A 380 -20.54 4.96 10.45
CA GLU A 380 -21.15 4.98 9.13
C GLU A 380 -21.80 6.34 8.82
N GLU A 381 -22.52 6.92 9.76
CA GLU A 381 -23.15 8.23 9.63
C GLU A 381 -22.10 9.35 9.51
N ILE A 382 -21.03 9.29 10.31
CA ILE A 382 -19.93 10.25 10.23
C ILE A 382 -19.24 10.15 8.85
N ALA A 383 -19.03 8.94 8.35
CA ALA A 383 -18.40 8.72 7.05
C ALA A 383 -19.22 9.29 5.87
N GLU A 384 -20.55 9.39 6.01
CA GLU A 384 -21.41 10.05 5.03
C GLU A 384 -21.47 11.58 5.24
N ALA A 385 -21.43 12.04 6.48
CA ALA A 385 -21.55 13.46 6.83
C ALA A 385 -20.28 14.26 6.53
N VAL A 386 -19.09 13.69 6.81
CA VAL A 386 -17.83 14.40 6.63
C VAL A 386 -17.48 14.52 5.14
N LYS A 387 -17.34 15.75 4.68
CA LYS A 387 -16.84 16.10 3.34
C LYS A 387 -15.67 17.04 3.50
N LEU A 388 -14.63 16.87 2.67
CA LEU A 388 -13.52 17.82 2.68
C LEU A 388 -13.98 19.22 2.25
N PRO A 389 -13.46 20.26 2.87
CA PRO A 389 -13.69 21.61 2.38
C PRO A 389 -13.04 21.78 0.99
N THR A 390 -13.59 22.66 0.16
CA THR A 390 -13.11 22.88 -1.23
C THR A 390 -11.63 23.20 -1.29
N SER A 391 -11.09 23.88 -0.27
CA SER A 391 -9.65 24.21 -0.15
C SER A 391 -8.74 22.97 -0.09
N LEU A 392 -9.26 21.81 0.36
CA LEU A 392 -8.53 20.54 0.39
C LEU A 392 -9.00 19.60 -0.74
N ASP A 393 -10.32 19.53 -0.99
CA ASP A 393 -10.92 18.60 -1.95
C ASP A 393 -10.48 18.84 -3.40
N SER A 394 -10.13 20.09 -3.74
CA SER A 394 -9.65 20.47 -5.07
C SER A 394 -8.17 20.14 -5.34
N LEU A 395 -7.41 19.76 -4.31
CA LEU A 395 -5.98 19.50 -4.40
C LEU A 395 -5.70 18.01 -4.65
N PHE A 396 -5.01 17.68 -5.74
CA PHE A 396 -4.70 16.28 -6.09
C PHE A 396 -3.93 15.56 -4.98
N HIS A 397 -3.01 16.21 -4.29
CA HIS A 397 -2.26 15.62 -3.17
C HIS A 397 -3.07 15.43 -1.89
N CYS A 398 -4.32 15.92 -1.82
CA CYS A 398 -5.28 15.65 -0.75
C CYS A 398 -6.36 14.63 -1.15
N ARG A 399 -6.31 14.10 -2.39
CA ARG A 399 -7.26 13.09 -2.87
C ARG A 399 -7.00 11.71 -2.28
N GLY A 400 -8.05 10.92 -2.18
CA GLY A 400 -8.06 9.63 -1.50
C GLY A 400 -7.51 8.46 -2.31
N TYR A 401 -6.32 8.59 -2.91
CA TYR A 401 -5.77 7.52 -3.76
C TYR A 401 -5.36 6.27 -2.98
N TYR A 402 -4.95 6.42 -1.71
CA TYR A 402 -4.52 5.32 -0.85
C TYR A 402 -5.40 5.15 0.39
N GLY A 403 -5.91 6.24 0.97
CA GLY A 403 -7.03 6.29 1.91
C GLY A 403 -8.33 6.72 1.22
N THR A 404 -9.35 7.05 2.01
CA THR A 404 -10.53 7.82 1.61
C THR A 404 -11.06 8.58 2.81
N VAL A 405 -11.85 9.63 2.62
CA VAL A 405 -12.51 10.31 3.75
C VAL A 405 -13.31 9.33 4.59
N SER A 406 -14.18 8.52 3.95
CA SER A 406 -15.02 7.51 4.62
C SER A 406 -14.19 6.48 5.40
N HIS A 407 -13.11 5.99 4.81
CA HIS A 407 -12.22 5.01 5.42
C HIS A 407 -11.50 5.61 6.64
N ASN A 408 -10.92 6.81 6.48
CA ASN A 408 -10.12 7.47 7.50
C ASN A 408 -10.96 7.92 8.70
N VAL A 409 -12.18 8.40 8.46
CA VAL A 409 -13.15 8.73 9.52
C VAL A 409 -13.47 7.50 10.38
N LYS A 410 -13.80 6.37 9.75
CA LYS A 410 -14.03 5.11 10.46
C LYS A 410 -12.81 4.65 11.24
N SER A 411 -11.62 4.89 10.69
CA SER A 411 -10.35 4.57 11.36
C SER A 411 -10.14 5.42 12.61
N GLN A 412 -10.40 6.72 12.54
CA GLN A 412 -10.29 7.60 13.71
C GLN A 412 -11.36 7.30 14.76
N TYR A 413 -12.59 6.97 14.34
CA TYR A 413 -13.61 6.48 15.26
C TYR A 413 -13.13 5.23 15.99
N GLN A 414 -12.63 4.22 15.26
CA GLN A 414 -12.10 2.98 15.83
C GLN A 414 -10.93 3.23 16.79
N MET A 415 -10.09 4.21 16.54
CA MET A 415 -8.96 4.54 17.42
C MET A 415 -9.41 4.91 18.84
N TYR A 416 -10.53 5.62 18.96
CA TYR A 416 -11.05 6.08 20.25
C TYR A 416 -12.07 5.14 20.89
N PHE A 417 -12.92 4.51 20.07
CA PHE A 417 -14.09 3.76 20.55
C PHE A 417 -14.01 2.24 20.28
N GLY A 418 -12.99 1.79 19.53
CA GLY A 418 -12.86 0.38 19.15
C GLY A 418 -13.86 -0.04 18.08
N TRP A 419 -14.20 -1.33 18.05
CA TRP A 419 -15.05 -1.94 17.04
C TRP A 419 -16.55 -1.67 17.23
N PHE A 420 -16.98 -1.34 18.46
CA PHE A 420 -18.38 -1.21 18.82
C PHE A 420 -18.90 0.20 18.54
N ASP A 421 -19.98 0.30 17.79
CA ASP A 421 -20.58 1.56 17.35
C ASP A 421 -21.58 2.16 18.36
N GLY A 422 -21.79 1.52 19.54
CA GLY A 422 -22.71 1.95 20.57
C GLY A 422 -24.16 1.44 20.41
N ASN A 423 -24.51 0.81 19.27
CA ASN A 423 -25.83 0.25 19.04
C ASN A 423 -25.96 -1.13 19.70
N PRO A 424 -26.89 -1.32 20.68
CA PRO A 424 -27.05 -2.62 21.35
C PRO A 424 -27.33 -3.80 20.41
N ALA A 425 -27.97 -3.55 19.24
CA ALA A 425 -28.24 -4.59 18.26
C ALA A 425 -26.96 -5.14 17.59
N HIS A 426 -25.88 -4.36 17.58
CA HIS A 426 -24.58 -4.73 17.01
C HIS A 426 -23.63 -5.34 18.03
N LEU A 427 -24.02 -5.42 19.32
CA LEU A 427 -23.17 -5.98 20.38
C LEU A 427 -22.91 -7.48 20.19
N ASN A 428 -23.94 -8.24 19.81
CA ASN A 428 -23.86 -9.70 19.61
C ASN A 428 -24.73 -10.14 18.43
N PRO A 429 -24.41 -9.75 17.19
CA PRO A 429 -25.18 -10.13 16.02
C PRO A 429 -25.01 -11.61 15.67
N LEU A 430 -25.95 -12.18 14.94
CA LEU A 430 -25.81 -13.53 14.39
C LEU A 430 -24.62 -13.60 13.43
N PRO A 431 -23.95 -14.76 13.31
CA PRO A 431 -22.92 -14.97 12.29
C PRO A 431 -23.47 -14.76 10.87
N PRO A 432 -22.63 -14.35 9.90
CA PRO A 432 -23.08 -13.98 8.55
C PRO A 432 -23.99 -15.00 7.85
N THR A 433 -23.68 -16.30 7.95
CA THR A 433 -24.49 -17.37 7.32
C THR A 433 -25.88 -17.48 7.94
N GLU A 434 -25.98 -17.41 9.26
CA GLU A 434 -27.28 -17.48 9.96
C GLU A 434 -28.09 -16.21 9.74
N LEU A 435 -27.43 -15.06 9.82
CA LEU A 435 -28.05 -13.75 9.56
C LEU A 435 -28.56 -13.67 8.12
N GLY A 436 -27.75 -14.10 7.16
CA GLY A 436 -28.14 -14.14 5.74
C GLY A 436 -29.37 -14.98 5.49
N LYS A 437 -29.46 -16.18 6.08
CA LYS A 437 -30.66 -17.04 5.97
C LYS A 437 -31.91 -16.34 6.51
N LYS A 438 -31.80 -15.65 7.65
CA LYS A 438 -32.91 -14.91 8.24
C LYS A 438 -33.38 -13.74 7.37
N TYR A 439 -32.44 -12.97 6.79
CA TYR A 439 -32.79 -11.90 5.87
C TYR A 439 -33.45 -12.41 4.60
N VAL A 440 -32.93 -13.48 3.99
CA VAL A 440 -33.51 -14.08 2.78
C VAL A 440 -34.93 -14.60 3.04
N GLU A 441 -35.16 -15.29 4.17
CA GLU A 441 -36.47 -15.75 4.60
C GLU A 441 -37.46 -14.57 4.80
N ALA A 442 -37.02 -13.55 5.56
CA ALA A 442 -37.87 -12.39 5.85
C ALA A 442 -38.21 -11.55 4.61
N LEU A 443 -37.35 -11.55 3.61
CA LEU A 443 -37.55 -10.87 2.33
C LEU A 443 -38.30 -11.72 1.29
N GLY A 444 -38.91 -12.86 1.68
CA GLY A 444 -39.73 -13.68 0.78
C GLY A 444 -38.97 -14.66 -0.11
N GLY A 445 -37.72 -14.97 0.25
CA GLY A 445 -36.88 -15.97 -0.40
C GLY A 445 -35.93 -15.42 -1.47
N ALA A 446 -35.02 -16.28 -1.92
CA ALA A 446 -33.93 -15.93 -2.83
C ALA A 446 -34.40 -15.28 -4.14
N ALA A 447 -35.51 -15.75 -4.72
CA ALA A 447 -36.05 -15.21 -5.98
C ALA A 447 -36.46 -13.73 -5.84
N HIS A 448 -37.12 -13.38 -4.73
CA HIS A 448 -37.54 -12.00 -4.50
C HIS A 448 -36.36 -11.09 -4.14
N VAL A 449 -35.38 -11.60 -3.38
CA VAL A 449 -34.11 -10.88 -3.13
C VAL A 449 -33.39 -10.57 -4.45
N MET A 450 -33.33 -11.51 -5.39
CA MET A 450 -32.74 -11.30 -6.71
C MET A 450 -33.49 -10.23 -7.51
N GLU A 451 -34.83 -10.24 -7.50
CA GLU A 451 -35.66 -9.22 -8.17
C GLU A 451 -35.35 -7.80 -7.65
N ILE A 452 -35.29 -7.65 -6.32
CA ILE A 452 -34.93 -6.36 -5.67
C ILE A 452 -33.50 -5.95 -6.05
N ALA A 453 -32.56 -6.89 -6.01
CA ALA A 453 -31.16 -6.63 -6.34
C ALA A 453 -30.97 -6.20 -7.80
N GLU A 454 -31.62 -6.87 -8.75
CA GLU A 454 -31.58 -6.51 -10.17
C GLU A 454 -32.18 -5.13 -10.43
N LYS A 455 -33.28 -4.78 -9.75
CA LYS A 455 -33.88 -3.44 -9.82
C LYS A 455 -32.90 -2.38 -9.29
N GLY A 456 -32.31 -2.60 -8.13
CA GLY A 456 -31.31 -1.70 -7.54
C GLY A 456 -30.06 -1.57 -8.44
N TYR A 457 -29.58 -2.67 -9.03
CA TYR A 457 -28.44 -2.65 -9.95
C TYR A 457 -28.73 -1.78 -11.18
N ARG A 458 -29.91 -1.94 -11.78
CA ARG A 458 -30.37 -1.10 -12.91
C ARG A 458 -30.56 0.37 -12.52
N ALA A 459 -30.81 0.66 -11.24
CA ALA A 459 -30.93 2.03 -10.71
C ALA A 459 -29.58 2.64 -10.27
N GLY A 460 -28.47 1.88 -10.33
CA GLY A 460 -27.16 2.35 -9.89
C GLY A 460 -26.93 2.33 -8.37
N GLU A 461 -27.80 1.66 -7.61
CA GLU A 461 -27.74 1.57 -6.13
C GLU A 461 -26.77 0.49 -5.66
N TYR A 462 -25.52 0.50 -6.18
CA TYR A 462 -24.58 -0.62 -6.02
C TYR A 462 -24.21 -0.92 -4.57
N ARG A 463 -24.14 0.08 -3.68
CA ARG A 463 -23.85 -0.15 -2.24
C ARG A 463 -24.97 -0.95 -1.58
N TRP A 464 -26.24 -0.62 -1.90
CA TRP A 464 -27.41 -1.37 -1.44
C TRP A 464 -27.43 -2.78 -2.00
N VAL A 465 -27.22 -2.93 -3.30
CA VAL A 465 -27.20 -4.25 -3.97
C VAL A 465 -26.09 -5.14 -3.41
N ALA A 466 -24.92 -4.59 -3.14
CA ALA A 466 -23.81 -5.33 -2.52
C ALA A 466 -24.22 -5.86 -1.13
N THR A 467 -24.83 -5.03 -0.28
CA THR A 467 -25.30 -5.44 1.05
C THR A 467 -26.36 -6.54 0.96
N LEU A 468 -27.33 -6.36 0.07
CA LEU A 468 -28.42 -7.31 -0.08
C LEU A 468 -27.96 -8.68 -0.60
N LEU A 469 -27.10 -8.68 -1.63
CA LEU A 469 -26.57 -9.92 -2.22
C LEU A 469 -25.51 -10.58 -1.35
N ASP A 470 -24.82 -9.86 -0.47
CA ASP A 470 -23.94 -10.44 0.53
C ASP A 470 -24.72 -11.40 1.43
N HIS A 471 -25.88 -10.99 1.94
CA HIS A 471 -26.76 -11.87 2.72
C HIS A 471 -27.21 -13.10 1.92
N LEU A 472 -27.58 -12.93 0.65
CA LEU A 472 -28.02 -14.05 -0.19
C LEU A 472 -26.89 -15.04 -0.49
N VAL A 473 -25.69 -14.55 -0.80
CA VAL A 473 -24.52 -15.41 -1.07
C VAL A 473 -24.07 -16.15 0.20
N PHE A 474 -24.15 -15.54 1.39
CA PHE A 474 -23.92 -16.25 2.64
C PHE A 474 -24.99 -17.30 2.96
N ALA A 475 -26.25 -17.03 2.63
CA ALA A 475 -27.35 -17.98 2.80
C ALA A 475 -27.27 -19.16 1.82
N GLU A 476 -26.93 -18.86 0.56
CA GLU A 476 -26.89 -19.79 -0.57
C GLU A 476 -25.56 -19.66 -1.35
N PRO A 477 -24.43 -20.20 -0.84
CA PRO A 477 -23.13 -20.04 -1.47
C PRO A 477 -23.03 -20.58 -2.92
N GLU A 478 -23.87 -21.54 -3.26
CA GLU A 478 -23.92 -22.16 -4.60
C GLU A 478 -24.86 -21.42 -5.58
N ASN A 479 -25.52 -20.34 -5.14
CA ASN A 479 -26.41 -19.55 -6.00
C ASN A 479 -25.59 -18.73 -7.01
N ARG A 480 -25.40 -19.32 -8.20
CA ARG A 480 -24.56 -18.73 -9.27
C ARG A 480 -25.08 -17.39 -9.77
N ALA A 481 -26.40 -17.19 -9.82
CA ALA A 481 -26.99 -15.93 -10.26
C ALA A 481 -26.69 -14.79 -9.26
N ALA A 482 -26.85 -15.06 -7.96
CA ALA A 482 -26.53 -14.11 -6.90
C ALA A 482 -25.03 -13.76 -6.89
N ARG A 483 -24.14 -14.78 -6.98
CA ARG A 483 -22.69 -14.57 -7.07
C ARG A 483 -22.31 -13.73 -8.29
N LYS A 484 -22.90 -13.99 -9.46
CA LYS A 484 -22.64 -13.23 -10.68
C LYS A 484 -23.06 -11.77 -10.54
N LEU A 485 -24.28 -11.50 -10.05
CA LEU A 485 -24.77 -10.14 -9.90
C LEU A 485 -23.98 -9.37 -8.83
N LEU A 486 -23.59 -10.04 -7.73
CA LEU A 486 -22.70 -9.45 -6.72
C LEU A 486 -21.31 -9.12 -7.30
N ALA A 487 -20.76 -10.02 -8.11
CA ALA A 487 -19.50 -9.78 -8.80
C ALA A 487 -19.58 -8.57 -9.75
N ASP A 488 -20.64 -8.47 -10.55
CA ASP A 488 -20.89 -7.32 -11.42
C ASP A 488 -21.05 -6.02 -10.63
N THR A 489 -21.73 -6.10 -9.48
CA THR A 489 -21.89 -4.97 -8.55
C THR A 489 -20.56 -4.49 -7.99
N TYR A 490 -19.70 -5.42 -7.56
CA TYR A 490 -18.36 -5.07 -7.09
C TYR A 490 -17.50 -4.45 -8.21
N MET A 491 -17.66 -4.87 -9.46
CA MET A 491 -16.97 -4.23 -10.58
C MET A 491 -17.41 -2.76 -10.73
N GLN A 492 -18.71 -2.44 -10.64
CA GLN A 492 -19.16 -1.06 -10.72
C GLN A 492 -18.62 -0.19 -9.56
N LEU A 493 -18.61 -0.71 -8.33
CA LEU A 493 -18.03 -0.04 -7.17
C LEU A 493 -16.51 0.17 -7.34
N GLY A 494 -15.81 -0.82 -7.87
CA GLY A 494 -14.38 -0.73 -8.17
C GLY A 494 -14.05 0.29 -9.26
N TYR A 495 -14.88 0.40 -10.29
CA TYR A 495 -14.71 1.38 -11.37
C TYR A 495 -14.90 2.83 -10.91
N GLN A 496 -15.77 3.06 -9.92
CA GLN A 496 -16.01 4.38 -9.33
C GLN A 496 -14.97 4.75 -8.27
N ALA A 497 -14.27 3.77 -7.68
CA ALA A 497 -13.36 4.01 -6.56
C ALA A 497 -12.17 4.89 -6.96
N GLU A 498 -11.99 6.02 -6.27
CA GLU A 498 -10.80 6.87 -6.37
C GLU A 498 -9.60 6.26 -5.63
N SER A 499 -9.85 5.43 -4.61
CA SER A 499 -8.81 4.72 -3.86
C SER A 499 -8.40 3.45 -4.60
N GLY A 500 -7.09 3.31 -4.88
CA GLY A 500 -6.51 2.10 -5.44
C GLY A 500 -6.81 0.86 -4.58
N PRO A 501 -6.59 0.88 -3.25
CA PRO A 501 -6.98 -0.22 -2.37
C PRO A 501 -8.46 -0.59 -2.42
N TRP A 502 -9.37 0.38 -2.46
CA TRP A 502 -10.81 0.09 -2.56
C TRP A 502 -11.16 -0.55 -3.90
N ARG A 503 -10.65 0.00 -5.01
CA ARG A 503 -10.79 -0.60 -6.33
C ARG A 503 -10.31 -2.05 -6.32
N ASN A 504 -9.12 -2.28 -5.79
CA ASN A 504 -8.49 -3.59 -5.77
C ASN A 504 -9.28 -4.60 -4.91
N PHE A 505 -9.81 -4.18 -3.75
CA PHE A 505 -10.69 -5.01 -2.93
C PHE A 505 -11.95 -5.42 -3.69
N TYR A 506 -12.66 -4.47 -4.29
CA TYR A 506 -13.88 -4.76 -5.04
C TYR A 506 -13.61 -5.69 -6.23
N LEU A 507 -12.60 -5.39 -7.05
CA LEU A 507 -12.30 -6.19 -8.24
C LEU A 507 -11.78 -7.60 -7.88
N THR A 508 -10.98 -7.74 -6.82
CA THR A 508 -10.54 -9.04 -6.33
C THR A 508 -11.71 -9.82 -5.77
N GLY A 509 -12.61 -9.19 -5.02
CA GLY A 509 -13.85 -9.80 -4.53
C GLY A 509 -14.76 -10.29 -5.67
N SER A 510 -14.90 -9.49 -6.74
CA SER A 510 -15.61 -9.90 -7.95
C SER A 510 -15.00 -11.16 -8.58
N LYS A 511 -13.68 -11.20 -8.71
CA LYS A 511 -12.95 -12.36 -9.23
C LYS A 511 -13.16 -13.61 -8.36
N ASP A 512 -13.15 -13.48 -7.04
CA ASP A 512 -13.36 -14.58 -6.11
C ASP A 512 -14.76 -15.19 -6.19
N LEU A 513 -15.78 -14.36 -6.44
CA LEU A 513 -17.16 -14.83 -6.63
C LEU A 513 -17.34 -15.66 -7.91
N THR A 514 -16.51 -15.46 -8.93
CA THR A 514 -16.67 -16.07 -10.26
C THR A 514 -15.70 -17.21 -10.55
N ARG A 515 -14.59 -17.32 -9.80
CA ARG A 515 -13.61 -18.38 -10.01
C ARG A 515 -14.00 -19.69 -9.30
N ASN A 516 -13.49 -20.80 -9.82
CA ASN A 516 -13.65 -22.14 -9.24
C ASN A 516 -12.46 -22.57 -8.36
N GLU A 517 -11.37 -21.81 -8.36
CA GLU A 517 -10.13 -22.15 -7.67
C GLU A 517 -10.05 -21.45 -6.30
N LYS A 518 -9.38 -22.11 -5.33
CA LYS A 518 -9.13 -21.49 -4.03
C LYS A 518 -8.22 -20.26 -4.18
N PRO A 519 -8.46 -19.17 -3.41
CA PRO A 519 -7.60 -18.00 -3.38
C PRO A 519 -6.15 -18.37 -3.05
N TYR A 520 -5.20 -17.83 -3.79
CA TYR A 520 -3.79 -17.90 -3.41
C TYR A 520 -3.59 -17.16 -2.08
N THR A 521 -2.98 -17.84 -1.11
CA THR A 521 -2.58 -17.24 0.16
C THR A 521 -1.06 -17.22 0.22
N PRO A 522 -0.42 -16.07 0.13
CA PRO A 522 1.03 -15.98 0.26
C PRO A 522 1.46 -16.44 1.66
N VAL A 523 2.55 -17.19 1.73
CA VAL A 523 3.22 -17.53 2.98
C VAL A 523 4.27 -16.45 3.25
N LEU A 524 4.03 -15.58 4.21
CA LEU A 524 4.96 -14.48 4.56
C LEU A 524 5.99 -14.89 5.61
N THR A 525 5.77 -15.99 6.33
CA THR A 525 6.71 -16.47 7.35
C THR A 525 7.78 -17.33 6.70
N ASN A 526 9.01 -16.82 6.64
CA ASN A 526 10.18 -17.56 6.21
C ASN A 526 11.14 -17.79 7.39
N TYR A 527 12.12 -18.69 7.20
CA TYR A 527 13.10 -19.01 8.22
C TYR A 527 13.89 -17.77 8.70
N GLN A 528 14.20 -16.84 7.82
CA GLN A 528 14.94 -15.62 8.18
C GLN A 528 14.13 -14.74 9.15
N THR A 529 12.84 -14.58 8.90
CA THR A 529 11.95 -13.82 9.79
C THR A 529 11.85 -14.48 11.16
N ILE A 530 11.69 -15.81 11.21
CA ILE A 530 11.58 -16.58 12.46
C ILE A 530 12.90 -16.56 13.24
N SER A 531 14.03 -16.69 12.56
CA SER A 531 15.38 -16.74 13.20
C SER A 531 15.80 -15.40 13.83
N GLN A 532 15.12 -14.32 13.54
CA GLN A 532 15.39 -12.98 14.09
C GLN A 532 14.46 -12.60 15.25
N MET A 533 13.51 -13.47 15.60
CA MET A 533 12.65 -13.25 16.77
C MET A 533 13.48 -13.35 18.05
N ASP A 534 13.22 -12.45 19.01
CA ASP A 534 13.64 -12.69 20.36
C ASP A 534 12.88 -13.89 20.95
N THR A 535 13.34 -14.39 22.09
CA THR A 535 12.79 -15.60 22.70
C THR A 535 11.32 -15.43 23.08
N GLU A 536 10.93 -14.27 23.59
CA GLU A 536 9.56 -13.95 23.98
C GLU A 536 8.63 -13.98 22.77
N THR A 537 8.98 -13.23 21.71
CA THR A 537 8.22 -13.19 20.45
C THR A 537 8.09 -14.56 19.80
N LEU A 538 9.15 -15.41 19.86
CA LEU A 538 9.10 -16.77 19.34
C LEU A 538 8.09 -17.65 20.10
N PHE A 539 8.04 -17.55 21.43
CA PHE A 539 7.05 -18.30 22.22
C PHE A 539 5.64 -17.81 21.99
N ASP A 540 5.42 -16.51 21.93
CA ASP A 540 4.11 -15.95 21.59
C ASP A 540 3.66 -16.40 20.18
N PHE A 541 4.56 -16.42 19.23
CA PHE A 541 4.28 -16.95 17.89
C PHE A 541 3.94 -18.45 17.92
N CYS A 542 4.64 -19.27 18.71
CA CYS A 542 4.31 -20.69 18.88
C CYS A 542 2.94 -20.85 19.56
N ALA A 543 2.62 -20.04 20.55
CA ALA A 543 1.36 -20.11 21.30
C ALA A 543 0.14 -19.91 20.39
N ILE A 544 0.19 -18.95 19.45
CA ILE A 544 -0.91 -18.71 18.49
C ILE A 544 -1.10 -19.83 17.46
N GLN A 545 -0.15 -20.76 17.31
CA GLN A 545 -0.26 -21.93 16.44
C GLN A 545 -0.92 -23.13 17.13
N ILE A 546 -1.18 -23.06 18.44
CA ILE A 546 -1.73 -24.19 19.20
C ILE A 546 -3.16 -24.50 18.74
N ASN A 547 -3.36 -25.73 18.32
CA ASN A 547 -4.70 -26.24 18.00
C ASN A 547 -5.38 -26.72 19.31
N LYS A 548 -6.42 -26.00 19.75
CA LYS A 548 -7.18 -26.28 20.97
C LYS A 548 -7.58 -27.76 21.09
N ASN A 549 -8.17 -28.33 20.04
CA ASN A 549 -8.70 -29.71 20.08
C ASN A 549 -7.58 -30.78 20.21
N LYS A 550 -6.36 -30.46 19.73
CA LYS A 550 -5.20 -31.34 19.88
C LYS A 550 -4.48 -31.15 21.20
N ALA A 551 -4.60 -29.99 21.80
CA ALA A 551 -3.92 -29.62 23.05
C ALA A 551 -4.74 -29.97 24.31
N GLU A 552 -6.05 -30.13 24.16
CA GLU A 552 -6.96 -30.40 25.29
C GLU A 552 -6.51 -31.64 26.09
N GLY A 553 -6.36 -31.47 27.38
CA GLY A 553 -5.91 -32.54 28.32
C GLY A 553 -4.43 -32.90 28.20
N LYS A 554 -3.63 -32.14 27.45
CA LYS A 554 -2.16 -32.36 27.37
C LYS A 554 -1.41 -31.30 28.15
N GLU A 555 -0.40 -31.74 28.88
CA GLU A 555 0.59 -30.88 29.51
C GLU A 555 1.94 -31.12 28.84
N VAL A 556 2.63 -30.05 28.46
CA VAL A 556 3.97 -30.12 27.87
C VAL A 556 4.88 -29.19 28.62
N VAL A 557 5.91 -29.73 29.24
CA VAL A 557 6.97 -28.97 29.91
C VAL A 557 8.17 -28.90 28.98
N LEU A 558 8.55 -27.69 28.59
CA LEU A 558 9.73 -27.42 27.78
C LEU A 558 10.83 -26.79 28.64
N ASN A 559 11.94 -27.49 28.81
CA ASN A 559 13.15 -26.94 29.40
C ASN A 559 14.06 -26.44 28.29
N LEU A 560 14.27 -25.13 28.21
CA LEU A 560 15.09 -24.49 27.21
C LEU A 560 16.41 -24.04 27.80
N HIS A 561 17.51 -24.55 27.28
CA HIS A 561 18.83 -24.03 27.56
C HIS A 561 19.20 -23.02 26.43
N LEU A 562 19.03 -21.73 26.73
CA LEU A 562 19.47 -20.67 25.85
C LEU A 562 20.98 -20.52 26.02
N THR A 563 21.72 -21.04 25.05
CA THR A 563 23.14 -20.73 24.94
C THR A 563 23.24 -19.34 24.31
N THR A 564 23.87 -18.39 25.02
CA THR A 564 24.30 -17.13 24.41
C THR A 564 25.16 -17.50 23.20
N GLN A 565 24.70 -17.16 22.00
CA GLN A 565 25.60 -17.19 20.85
C GLN A 565 26.72 -16.20 21.16
N GLU A 566 27.90 -16.70 21.47
CA GLU A 566 29.11 -15.90 21.35
C GLU A 566 29.09 -15.31 19.95
N LYS A 567 29.25 -13.99 19.85
CA LYS A 567 29.45 -13.31 18.55
C LYS A 567 30.49 -14.13 17.79
N MET A 568 30.06 -14.80 16.72
CA MET A 568 31.01 -15.45 15.84
C MET A 568 32.04 -14.39 15.44
N PRO A 569 33.33 -14.61 15.68
CA PRO A 569 34.36 -13.68 15.21
C PRO A 569 34.21 -13.60 13.69
N HIS A 570 34.11 -12.39 13.18
CA HIS A 570 34.14 -12.13 11.76
C HIS A 570 35.38 -12.85 11.18
N SER A 571 35.17 -13.93 10.44
CA SER A 571 36.20 -14.51 9.63
C SER A 571 36.62 -13.47 8.61
N SER A 572 37.83 -13.01 8.76
CA SER A 572 38.60 -12.11 7.91
C SER A 572 38.49 -12.43 6.41
#